data_d96147366315193fbfac5ef7939c9f6d
#
_entry.id   d96147366315193fbfac5ef7939c9f6d
#
_cell.length_a   1.000
_cell.length_b   1.000
_cell.length_c   1.000
_cell.angle_alpha   90.00
_cell.angle_beta   90.00
_cell.angle_gamma   90.00
#
_symmetry.space_group_name_H-M   'P 1'
#
loop_
_entity.id
_entity.type
_entity.pdbx_description
1 polymer ?
#
loop_
_entity_poly.entity_id
_entity_poly.type
_entity_poly.pdbx_seq_one_letter_code
_entity_poly.pdbx_strand_id
1 'polypeptide(L)'
;KINIHFKKKNYFKVIKKSETLLKNNSNQHIIYNYIGLSYVELNNLDSARKIFLKAIENDNLHASIFCNLGIVHKNLFLFSEAEKNFKKALELNRNHIQSLINLGHLKSSLNHTKEAEIFYQRAYLINKSEEILTYVILNHFANSKFSAAKKIIEEFKYKFPNNTKVDHFFSRVHNYKNDNGHLNEMLEKTNNKNLSPEDNSNLYFAIAKAYSDQNQIKESAEFIIKANETKFQTFEKYDFLNEENQFKQMKEYFKNFNFNKSYQSDNEDKLIFVVGLPRSGTTLLHQIIGAHSNVFAADESVILEGVFNTKFKNTTAIKQFFNLEPIDSKIKSDLYNLIKQNYKMHHPNKIVLDKMPFNFKWIGFIKIFFPNAKIIHCNRNVQDTALSIYKNLFEGPTMAWTNSPYYLTKYIHLYQDLMNFWKNKLG
;
A
#
# COMPACT_ATOMS: atom_id res chain seq x y z
N LYS A 1 -15.00 -2.60 -30.86
CA LYS A 1 -14.09 -3.77 -31.04
C LYS A 1 -12.88 -3.71 -30.09
N ILE A 2 -12.20 -2.55 -29.89
CA ILE A 2 -11.05 -2.39 -28.96
C ILE A 2 -11.45 -2.74 -27.53
N ASN A 3 -12.56 -2.18 -27.02
CA ASN A 3 -13.08 -2.42 -25.67
C ASN A 3 -13.27 -3.93 -25.37
N ILE A 4 -13.71 -4.72 -26.36
CA ILE A 4 -13.88 -6.17 -26.20
C ILE A 4 -12.53 -6.86 -25.95
N HIS A 5 -11.48 -6.45 -26.67
CA HIS A 5 -10.14 -6.99 -26.45
C HIS A 5 -9.55 -6.55 -25.13
N PHE A 6 -9.79 -5.28 -24.70
CA PHE A 6 -9.35 -4.77 -23.42
C PHE A 6 -10.01 -5.53 -22.25
N LYS A 7 -11.33 -5.72 -22.29
CA LYS A 7 -12.06 -6.53 -21.30
C LYS A 7 -11.58 -8.00 -21.25
N LYS A 8 -11.14 -8.55 -22.40
CA LYS A 8 -10.54 -9.90 -22.47
C LYS A 8 -9.05 -9.93 -22.10
N LYS A 9 -8.49 -8.83 -21.58
CA LYS A 9 -7.07 -8.67 -21.20
C LYS A 9 -6.07 -8.93 -22.33
N ASN A 10 -6.50 -8.82 -23.61
CA ASN A 10 -5.67 -8.99 -24.79
C ASN A 10 -4.94 -7.69 -25.15
N TYR A 11 -4.09 -7.19 -24.26
CA TYR A 11 -3.50 -5.85 -24.33
C TYR A 11 -2.64 -5.61 -25.58
N PHE A 12 -1.81 -6.56 -25.99
CA PHE A 12 -1.03 -6.44 -27.23
C PHE A 12 -1.94 -6.23 -28.46
N LYS A 13 -3.07 -6.91 -28.51
CA LYS A 13 -4.05 -6.78 -29.61
C LYS A 13 -4.78 -5.44 -29.57
N VAL A 14 -5.00 -4.92 -28.35
CA VAL A 14 -5.53 -3.56 -28.12
C VAL A 14 -4.57 -2.53 -28.69
N ILE A 15 -3.29 -2.58 -28.31
CA ILE A 15 -2.25 -1.64 -28.75
C ILE A 15 -2.20 -1.63 -30.30
N LYS A 16 -1.96 -2.79 -30.93
CA LYS A 16 -1.83 -2.90 -32.39
C LYS A 16 -3.04 -2.34 -33.14
N LYS A 17 -4.27 -2.67 -32.70
CA LYS A 17 -5.50 -2.16 -33.35
C LYS A 17 -5.71 -0.66 -33.11
N SER A 18 -5.34 -0.18 -31.93
CA SER A 18 -5.49 1.22 -31.57
C SER A 18 -4.51 2.12 -32.34
N GLU A 19 -3.26 1.69 -32.53
CA GLU A 19 -2.27 2.39 -33.33
C GLU A 19 -2.71 2.57 -34.79
N THR A 20 -3.38 1.55 -35.35
CA THR A 20 -3.95 1.65 -36.71
C THR A 20 -5.08 2.67 -36.79
N LEU A 21 -5.89 2.78 -35.72
CA LEU A 21 -7.01 3.73 -35.69
C LEU A 21 -6.60 5.17 -35.39
N LEU A 22 -5.47 5.40 -34.71
CA LEU A 22 -4.94 6.76 -34.47
C LEU A 22 -4.69 7.54 -35.78
N LYS A 23 -4.42 6.83 -36.88
CA LYS A 23 -4.15 7.45 -38.18
C LYS A 23 -5.39 8.08 -38.82
N ASN A 24 -6.61 7.70 -38.38
CA ASN A 24 -7.86 7.96 -39.12
C ASN A 24 -9.02 8.55 -38.30
N ASN A 25 -8.85 9.00 -37.03
CA ASN A 25 -10.01 9.27 -36.16
C ASN A 25 -9.96 10.57 -35.36
N SER A 26 -11.17 11.17 -35.19
CA SER A 26 -11.44 12.38 -34.39
C SER A 26 -11.44 12.16 -32.85
N ASN A 27 -11.70 10.97 -32.34
CA ASN A 27 -11.75 10.64 -30.92
C ASN A 27 -10.40 10.08 -30.40
N GLN A 28 -9.33 10.78 -30.69
CA GLN A 28 -7.98 10.32 -30.42
C GLN A 28 -7.73 10.10 -28.90
N HIS A 29 -8.31 10.89 -28.00
CA HIS A 29 -8.14 10.74 -26.55
C HIS A 29 -8.59 9.36 -26.03
N ILE A 30 -9.69 8.79 -26.56
CA ILE A 30 -10.16 7.45 -26.18
C ILE A 30 -9.14 6.39 -26.65
N ILE A 31 -8.60 6.55 -27.83
CA ILE A 31 -7.64 5.61 -28.41
C ILE A 31 -6.32 5.66 -27.62
N TYR A 32 -5.82 6.87 -27.31
CA TYR A 32 -4.64 7.04 -26.45
C TYR A 32 -4.85 6.41 -25.09
N ASN A 33 -6.04 6.56 -24.47
CA ASN A 33 -6.35 5.92 -23.19
C ASN A 33 -6.25 4.38 -23.29
N TYR A 34 -6.80 3.75 -24.35
CA TYR A 34 -6.69 2.30 -24.52
C TYR A 34 -5.25 1.83 -24.69
N ILE A 35 -4.43 2.55 -25.47
CA ILE A 35 -3.00 2.20 -25.64
C ILE A 35 -2.26 2.37 -24.31
N GLY A 36 -2.36 3.53 -23.69
CA GLY A 36 -1.66 3.85 -22.46
C GLY A 36 -2.03 2.92 -21.31
N LEU A 37 -3.33 2.68 -21.08
CA LEU A 37 -3.80 1.73 -20.07
C LEU A 37 -3.36 0.29 -20.38
N SER A 38 -3.31 -0.12 -21.65
CA SER A 38 -2.79 -1.44 -22.02
C SER A 38 -1.31 -1.59 -21.66
N TYR A 39 -0.51 -0.54 -21.83
CA TYR A 39 0.88 -0.55 -21.37
C TYR A 39 0.99 -0.55 -19.83
N VAL A 40 0.09 0.11 -19.12
CA VAL A 40 0.02 0.04 -17.65
C VAL A 40 -0.24 -1.39 -17.19
N GLU A 41 -1.23 -2.06 -17.78
CA GLU A 41 -1.60 -3.45 -17.47
C GLU A 41 -0.47 -4.45 -17.80
N LEU A 42 0.34 -4.14 -18.81
CA LEU A 42 1.55 -4.89 -19.16
C LEU A 42 2.78 -4.50 -18.28
N ASN A 43 2.57 -3.67 -17.26
CA ASN A 43 3.62 -3.13 -16.41
C ASN A 43 4.77 -2.42 -17.17
N ASN A 44 4.47 -1.87 -18.35
CA ASN A 44 5.38 -1.06 -19.15
C ASN A 44 5.07 0.43 -18.98
N LEU A 45 5.43 0.94 -17.78
CA LEU A 45 5.10 2.31 -17.38
C LEU A 45 5.79 3.37 -18.24
N ASP A 46 7.00 3.12 -18.74
CA ASP A 46 7.71 4.05 -19.61
C ASP A 46 7.01 4.24 -20.97
N SER A 47 6.52 3.14 -21.57
CA SER A 47 5.74 3.22 -22.79
C SER A 47 4.38 3.88 -22.56
N ALA A 48 3.72 3.58 -21.44
CA ALA A 48 2.48 4.25 -21.05
C ALA A 48 2.66 5.76 -20.94
N ARG A 49 3.73 6.19 -20.24
CA ARG A 49 4.10 7.62 -20.09
C ARG A 49 4.30 8.29 -21.45
N LYS A 50 5.08 7.68 -22.35
CA LYS A 50 5.32 8.21 -23.69
C LYS A 50 4.03 8.41 -24.48
N ILE A 51 3.11 7.46 -24.40
CA ILE A 51 1.81 7.51 -25.10
C ILE A 51 0.94 8.64 -24.57
N PHE A 52 0.84 8.84 -23.26
CA PHE A 52 0.03 9.91 -22.70
C PHE A 52 0.65 11.30 -22.95
N LEU A 53 1.99 11.43 -22.91
CA LEU A 53 2.67 12.66 -23.30
C LEU A 53 2.42 13.00 -24.78
N LYS A 54 2.53 11.99 -25.67
CA LYS A 54 2.20 12.16 -27.10
C LYS A 54 0.75 12.58 -27.31
N ALA A 55 -0.18 12.09 -26.50
CA ALA A 55 -1.58 12.52 -26.55
C ALA A 55 -1.70 14.03 -26.27
N ILE A 56 -1.00 14.52 -25.24
CA ILE A 56 -0.99 15.95 -24.85
C ILE A 56 -0.34 16.81 -25.94
N GLU A 57 0.78 16.37 -26.51
CA GLU A 57 1.47 17.04 -27.62
C GLU A 57 0.58 17.19 -28.88
N ASN A 58 -0.36 16.27 -29.08
CA ASN A 58 -1.34 16.31 -30.16
C ASN A 58 -2.69 16.96 -29.75
N ASP A 59 -2.66 17.90 -28.83
CA ASP A 59 -3.81 18.68 -28.33
C ASP A 59 -5.00 17.84 -27.79
N ASN A 60 -4.75 16.60 -27.38
CA ASN A 60 -5.77 15.78 -26.74
C ASN A 60 -5.90 16.12 -25.25
N LEU A 61 -6.26 17.37 -24.95
CA LEU A 61 -6.35 17.93 -23.61
C LEU A 61 -7.64 17.47 -22.90
N HIS A 62 -7.72 16.20 -22.55
CA HIS A 62 -8.87 15.60 -21.88
C HIS A 62 -8.52 15.18 -20.45
N ALA A 63 -9.43 15.39 -19.49
CA ALA A 63 -9.20 15.08 -18.07
C ALA A 63 -8.72 13.64 -17.84
N SER A 64 -9.24 12.66 -18.60
CA SER A 64 -8.82 11.26 -18.49
C SER A 64 -7.36 11.03 -18.89
N ILE A 65 -6.82 11.78 -19.89
CA ILE A 65 -5.41 11.65 -20.30
C ILE A 65 -4.50 12.11 -19.15
N PHE A 66 -4.78 13.29 -18.58
CA PHE A 66 -3.99 13.77 -17.44
C PHE A 66 -4.15 12.88 -16.20
N CYS A 67 -5.36 12.38 -15.93
CA CYS A 67 -5.58 11.42 -14.84
C CYS A 67 -4.73 10.16 -15.02
N ASN A 68 -4.74 9.56 -16.20
CA ASN A 68 -3.99 8.33 -16.49
C ASN A 68 -2.47 8.59 -16.49
N LEU A 69 -2.00 9.74 -17.00
CA LEU A 69 -0.60 10.14 -16.88
C LEU A 69 -0.21 10.33 -15.40
N GLY A 70 -1.09 10.90 -14.59
CA GLY A 70 -0.91 11.00 -13.14
C GLY A 70 -0.77 9.64 -12.46
N ILE A 71 -1.59 8.65 -12.87
CA ILE A 71 -1.47 7.26 -12.37
C ILE A 71 -0.12 6.65 -12.76
N VAL A 72 0.32 6.85 -14.01
CA VAL A 72 1.64 6.37 -14.46
C VAL A 72 2.76 7.02 -13.65
N HIS A 73 2.73 8.34 -13.47
CA HIS A 73 3.73 9.04 -12.66
C HIS A 73 3.72 8.55 -11.19
N LYS A 74 2.54 8.33 -10.59
CA LYS A 74 2.42 7.75 -9.25
C LYS A 74 3.08 6.38 -9.16
N ASN A 75 2.85 5.51 -10.14
CA ASN A 75 3.43 4.17 -10.19
C ASN A 75 4.95 4.18 -10.47
N LEU A 76 5.47 5.26 -11.04
CA LEU A 76 6.91 5.53 -11.19
C LEU A 76 7.52 6.24 -9.96
N PHE A 77 6.75 6.50 -8.91
CA PHE A 77 7.14 7.26 -7.72
C PHE A 77 7.51 8.73 -8.02
N LEU A 78 7.03 9.28 -9.13
CA LEU A 78 7.13 10.69 -9.51
C LEU A 78 5.92 11.45 -8.94
N PHE A 79 5.84 11.55 -7.60
CA PHE A 79 4.63 12.00 -6.91
C PHE A 79 4.30 13.48 -7.16
N SER A 80 5.31 14.33 -7.34
CA SER A 80 5.10 15.74 -7.70
C SER A 80 4.42 15.89 -9.06
N GLU A 81 4.91 15.13 -10.05
CA GLU A 81 4.35 15.08 -11.40
C GLU A 81 2.95 14.46 -11.41
N ALA A 82 2.75 13.42 -10.60
CA ALA A 82 1.43 12.81 -10.43
C ALA A 82 0.41 13.80 -9.90
N GLU A 83 0.76 14.55 -8.84
CA GLU A 83 -0.10 15.59 -8.27
C GLU A 83 -0.44 16.68 -9.29
N LYS A 84 0.54 17.18 -10.04
CA LYS A 84 0.32 18.18 -11.10
C LYS A 84 -0.68 17.67 -12.13
N ASN A 85 -0.52 16.42 -12.58
CA ASN A 85 -1.41 15.86 -13.60
C ASN A 85 -2.83 15.63 -13.08
N PHE A 86 -3.00 15.12 -11.84
CA PHE A 86 -4.33 15.00 -11.26
C PHE A 86 -5.02 16.35 -11.07
N LYS A 87 -4.28 17.38 -10.63
CA LYS A 87 -4.81 18.75 -10.53
C LYS A 87 -5.20 19.29 -11.91
N LYS A 88 -4.38 19.06 -12.95
CA LYS A 88 -4.71 19.45 -14.32
C LYS A 88 -5.96 18.78 -14.84
N ALA A 89 -6.16 17.49 -14.53
CA ALA A 89 -7.41 16.80 -14.85
C ALA A 89 -8.63 17.45 -14.17
N LEU A 90 -8.48 17.93 -12.92
CA LEU A 90 -9.55 18.62 -12.20
C LEU A 90 -9.79 20.06 -12.69
N GLU A 91 -8.78 20.74 -13.26
CA GLU A 91 -8.98 22.01 -13.96
C GLU A 91 -9.85 21.83 -15.19
N LEU A 92 -9.64 20.75 -15.95
CA LEU A 92 -10.41 20.43 -17.15
C LEU A 92 -11.82 19.91 -16.81
N ASN A 93 -11.95 19.14 -15.72
CA ASN A 93 -13.23 18.64 -15.23
C ASN A 93 -13.22 18.58 -13.71
N ARG A 94 -13.84 19.56 -13.05
CA ARG A 94 -13.87 19.69 -11.58
C ARG A 94 -14.50 18.49 -10.87
N ASN A 95 -15.35 17.74 -11.58
CA ASN A 95 -16.07 16.58 -11.05
C ASN A 95 -15.47 15.24 -11.54
N HIS A 96 -14.22 15.24 -12.03
CA HIS A 96 -13.56 14.00 -12.45
C HIS A 96 -13.25 13.11 -11.24
N ILE A 97 -14.17 12.21 -10.92
CA ILE A 97 -14.14 11.35 -9.72
C ILE A 97 -12.81 10.61 -9.59
N GLN A 98 -12.32 10.01 -10.68
CA GLN A 98 -11.08 9.23 -10.65
C GLN A 98 -9.86 10.08 -10.25
N SER A 99 -9.80 11.35 -10.67
CA SER A 99 -8.73 12.26 -10.25
C SER A 99 -8.85 12.66 -8.78
N LEU A 100 -10.08 12.85 -8.28
CA LEU A 100 -10.30 13.09 -6.85
C LEU A 100 -9.84 11.90 -6.01
N ILE A 101 -10.23 10.68 -6.38
CA ILE A 101 -9.82 9.46 -5.68
C ILE A 101 -8.30 9.32 -5.71
N ASN A 102 -7.66 9.49 -6.88
CA ASN A 102 -6.21 9.33 -7.00
C ASN A 102 -5.41 10.42 -6.25
N LEU A 103 -5.90 11.65 -6.18
CA LEU A 103 -5.33 12.67 -5.30
C LEU A 103 -5.49 12.31 -3.82
N GLY A 104 -6.66 11.82 -3.43
CA GLY A 104 -6.88 11.29 -2.09
C GLY A 104 -5.88 10.19 -1.74
N HIS A 105 -5.70 9.21 -2.62
CA HIS A 105 -4.73 8.13 -2.43
C HIS A 105 -3.29 8.63 -2.37
N LEU A 106 -2.91 9.55 -3.26
CA LEU A 106 -1.57 10.13 -3.25
C LEU A 106 -1.29 10.86 -1.93
N LYS A 107 -2.23 11.70 -1.48
CA LYS A 107 -2.10 12.42 -0.21
C LYS A 107 -2.10 11.47 1.00
N SER A 108 -2.93 10.44 0.98
CA SER A 108 -2.96 9.42 2.03
C SER A 108 -1.63 8.65 2.10
N SER A 109 -1.07 8.24 0.96
CA SER A 109 0.21 7.52 0.91
C SER A 109 1.42 8.36 1.35
N LEU A 110 1.28 9.70 1.35
CA LEU A 110 2.25 10.66 1.87
C LEU A 110 1.96 11.08 3.32
N ASN A 111 1.04 10.42 4.00
CA ASN A 111 0.53 10.75 5.34
C ASN A 111 -0.09 12.15 5.47
N HIS A 112 -0.51 12.76 4.36
CA HIS A 112 -1.28 14.00 4.36
C HIS A 112 -2.79 13.70 4.45
N THR A 113 -3.18 12.96 5.48
CA THR A 113 -4.54 12.40 5.63
C THR A 113 -5.64 13.46 5.71
N LYS A 114 -5.31 14.67 6.23
CA LYS A 114 -6.25 15.82 6.23
C LYS A 114 -6.49 16.38 4.83
N GLU A 115 -5.45 16.42 3.98
CA GLU A 115 -5.60 16.82 2.58
C GLU A 115 -6.34 15.75 1.78
N ALA A 116 -6.05 14.46 2.03
CA ALA A 116 -6.76 13.34 1.42
C ALA A 116 -8.26 13.40 1.69
N GLU A 117 -8.66 13.79 2.90
CA GLU A 117 -10.06 13.94 3.31
C GLU A 117 -10.83 14.89 2.37
N ILE A 118 -10.21 16.03 1.98
CA ILE A 118 -10.86 17.01 1.09
C ILE A 118 -11.23 16.37 -0.25
N PHE A 119 -10.35 15.56 -0.82
CA PHE A 119 -10.59 14.92 -2.11
C PHE A 119 -11.59 13.77 -2.01
N TYR A 120 -11.51 12.94 -0.97
CA TYR A 120 -12.47 11.86 -0.74
C TYR A 120 -13.89 12.40 -0.46
N GLN A 121 -14.00 13.48 0.32
CA GLN A 121 -15.31 14.13 0.57
C GLN A 121 -15.91 14.73 -0.72
N ARG A 122 -15.10 15.35 -1.56
CA ARG A 122 -15.58 15.82 -2.87
C ARG A 122 -16.05 14.67 -3.75
N ALA A 123 -15.33 13.55 -3.80
CA ALA A 123 -15.76 12.36 -4.53
C ALA A 123 -17.07 11.79 -3.97
N TYR A 124 -17.20 11.73 -2.64
CA TYR A 124 -18.40 11.29 -1.93
C TYR A 124 -19.64 12.14 -2.24
N LEU A 125 -19.48 13.47 -2.34
CA LEU A 125 -20.61 14.35 -2.70
C LEU A 125 -21.11 14.12 -4.14
N ILE A 126 -20.23 13.66 -5.04
CA ILE A 126 -20.59 13.37 -6.43
C ILE A 126 -21.19 11.96 -6.56
N ASN A 127 -20.59 10.97 -5.91
CA ASN A 127 -21.03 9.59 -5.99
C ASN A 127 -20.77 8.86 -4.66
N LYS A 128 -21.81 8.27 -4.12
CA LYS A 128 -21.79 7.47 -2.89
C LYS A 128 -21.70 5.97 -3.21
N SER A 129 -20.74 5.58 -4.05
CA SER A 129 -20.47 4.18 -4.32
C SER A 129 -19.81 3.50 -3.09
N GLU A 130 -19.91 2.18 -3.04
CA GLU A 130 -19.26 1.34 -2.02
C GLU A 130 -17.75 1.66 -1.87
N GLU A 131 -17.08 1.82 -3.00
CA GLU A 131 -15.66 2.11 -3.07
C GLU A 131 -15.32 3.46 -2.39
N ILE A 132 -16.08 4.51 -2.72
CA ILE A 132 -15.85 5.86 -2.18
C ILE A 132 -16.20 5.91 -0.68
N LEU A 133 -17.28 5.28 -0.26
CA LEU A 133 -17.63 5.16 1.15
C LEU A 133 -16.50 4.47 1.93
N THR A 134 -15.95 3.41 1.38
CA THR A 134 -14.79 2.71 1.96
C THR A 134 -13.60 3.66 2.15
N TYR A 135 -13.23 4.46 1.15
CA TYR A 135 -12.11 5.40 1.27
C TYR A 135 -12.36 6.49 2.31
N VAL A 136 -13.58 7.02 2.40
CA VAL A 136 -13.96 8.01 3.43
C VAL A 136 -13.84 7.41 4.83
N ILE A 137 -14.33 6.18 5.05
CA ILE A 137 -14.25 5.49 6.34
C ILE A 137 -12.80 5.27 6.74
N LEU A 138 -12.00 4.71 5.84
CA LEU A 138 -10.58 4.43 6.10
C LEU A 138 -9.79 5.72 6.39
N ASN A 139 -10.08 6.80 5.68
CA ASN A 139 -9.46 8.10 5.95
C ASN A 139 -9.89 8.68 7.31
N HIS A 140 -11.15 8.52 7.71
CA HIS A 140 -11.58 8.91 9.04
C HIS A 140 -10.88 8.09 10.14
N PHE A 141 -10.67 6.79 9.92
CA PHE A 141 -9.88 5.97 10.85
C PHE A 141 -8.43 6.45 10.95
N ALA A 142 -7.79 6.76 9.81
CA ALA A 142 -6.43 7.30 9.79
C ALA A 142 -6.31 8.65 10.53
N ASN A 143 -7.37 9.47 10.50
CA ASN A 143 -7.45 10.74 11.23
C ASN A 143 -7.99 10.60 12.66
N SER A 144 -8.20 9.39 13.17
CA SER A 144 -8.82 9.10 14.49
C SER A 144 -10.21 9.74 14.68
N LYS A 145 -10.94 9.98 13.59
CA LYS A 145 -12.29 10.57 13.56
C LYS A 145 -13.37 9.48 13.67
N PHE A 146 -13.35 8.70 14.75
CA PHE A 146 -14.22 7.53 14.90
C PHE A 146 -15.73 7.85 14.88
N SER A 147 -16.14 8.99 15.46
CA SER A 147 -17.55 9.41 15.43
C SER A 147 -18.01 9.78 14.01
N ALA A 148 -17.15 10.40 13.21
CA ALA A 148 -17.46 10.70 11.81
C ALA A 148 -17.48 9.39 10.97
N ALA A 149 -16.52 8.50 11.20
CA ALA A 149 -16.52 7.18 10.58
C ALA A 149 -17.81 6.42 10.85
N LYS A 150 -18.29 6.40 12.11
CA LYS A 150 -19.54 5.73 12.50
C LYS A 150 -20.74 6.22 11.69
N LYS A 151 -20.89 7.52 11.50
CA LYS A 151 -21.99 8.10 10.68
C LYS A 151 -21.96 7.60 9.24
N ILE A 152 -20.78 7.57 8.63
CA ILE A 152 -20.62 7.09 7.25
C ILE A 152 -20.85 5.57 7.17
N ILE A 153 -20.42 4.81 8.19
CA ILE A 153 -20.68 3.36 8.28
C ILE A 153 -22.17 3.07 8.39
N GLU A 154 -22.92 3.83 9.18
CA GLU A 154 -24.38 3.70 9.30
C GLU A 154 -25.08 4.00 7.96
N GLU A 155 -24.67 5.06 7.25
CA GLU A 155 -25.14 5.34 5.88
C GLU A 155 -24.80 4.21 4.92
N PHE A 156 -23.58 3.67 5.01
CA PHE A 156 -23.13 2.56 4.17
C PHE A 156 -23.98 1.30 4.46
N LYS A 157 -24.21 0.97 5.74
CA LYS A 157 -25.06 -0.17 6.15
C LYS A 157 -26.47 -0.04 5.61
N TYR A 158 -27.07 1.17 5.71
CA TYR A 158 -28.39 1.44 5.16
C TYR A 158 -28.47 1.23 3.64
N LYS A 159 -27.44 1.69 2.92
CA LYS A 159 -27.41 1.63 1.46
C LYS A 159 -27.05 0.24 0.92
N PHE A 160 -26.21 -0.50 1.64
CA PHE A 160 -25.69 -1.81 1.26
C PHE A 160 -25.80 -2.81 2.43
N PRO A 161 -27.02 -3.22 2.82
CA PRO A 161 -27.26 -3.98 4.05
C PRO A 161 -26.59 -5.37 4.06
N ASN A 162 -26.34 -5.94 2.89
CA ASN A 162 -25.71 -7.27 2.75
C ASN A 162 -24.18 -7.21 2.63
N ASN A 163 -23.59 -6.03 2.69
CA ASN A 163 -22.14 -5.87 2.53
C ASN A 163 -21.42 -6.17 3.86
N THR A 164 -20.69 -7.27 3.88
CA THR A 164 -20.01 -7.77 5.09
C THR A 164 -18.80 -6.93 5.52
N LYS A 165 -18.21 -6.18 4.58
CA LYS A 165 -17.14 -5.21 4.88
C LYS A 165 -17.63 -4.08 5.78
N VAL A 166 -18.90 -3.69 5.62
CA VAL A 166 -19.54 -2.71 6.50
C VAL A 166 -19.67 -3.24 7.92
N ASP A 167 -20.05 -4.52 8.08
CA ASP A 167 -20.14 -5.15 9.40
C ASP A 167 -18.75 -5.16 10.08
N HIS A 168 -17.69 -5.45 9.33
CA HIS A 168 -16.32 -5.37 9.83
C HIS A 168 -15.94 -3.93 10.25
N PHE A 169 -16.25 -2.90 9.45
CA PHE A 169 -16.00 -1.51 9.83
C PHE A 169 -16.80 -1.10 11.05
N PHE A 170 -18.07 -1.49 11.14
CA PHE A 170 -18.92 -1.18 12.28
C PHE A 170 -18.36 -1.80 13.56
N SER A 171 -17.88 -3.05 13.51
CA SER A 171 -17.28 -3.72 14.66
C SER A 171 -16.08 -2.97 15.25
N ARG A 172 -15.33 -2.21 14.44
CA ARG A 172 -14.18 -1.43 14.89
C ARG A 172 -14.53 -0.17 15.69
N VAL A 173 -15.76 0.33 15.53
CA VAL A 173 -16.25 1.57 16.20
C VAL A 173 -17.35 1.30 17.20
N HIS A 174 -17.82 0.07 17.30
CA HIS A 174 -18.88 -0.36 18.20
C HIS A 174 -18.31 -1.16 19.38
N ASN A 175 -18.92 -0.99 20.56
CA ASN A 175 -18.62 -1.75 21.76
C ASN A 175 -19.78 -2.70 22.04
N TYR A 176 -19.52 -4.01 21.97
CA TYR A 176 -20.53 -5.06 22.09
C TYR A 176 -20.79 -5.50 23.53
N LYS A 177 -20.19 -4.86 24.53
CA LYS A 177 -20.27 -5.32 25.92
C LYS A 177 -21.70 -5.52 26.43
N ASN A 178 -22.62 -4.67 25.97
CA ASN A 178 -24.03 -4.71 26.42
C ASN A 178 -25.03 -4.66 25.23
N ASP A 179 -24.58 -4.96 24.02
CA ASP A 179 -25.43 -4.88 22.81
C ASP A 179 -25.17 -6.08 21.90
N ASN A 180 -26.20 -6.90 21.74
CA ASN A 180 -26.19 -8.09 20.91
C ASN A 180 -26.89 -7.89 19.54
N GLY A 181 -27.53 -6.75 19.31
CA GLY A 181 -28.34 -6.57 18.11
C GLY A 181 -27.56 -6.82 16.82
N HIS A 182 -26.46 -6.10 16.63
CA HIS A 182 -25.60 -6.27 15.45
C HIS A 182 -24.87 -7.62 15.42
N LEU A 183 -24.52 -8.20 16.59
CA LEU A 183 -23.92 -9.54 16.65
C LEU A 183 -24.91 -10.59 16.11
N ASN A 184 -26.18 -10.53 16.50
CA ASN A 184 -27.21 -11.45 16.02
C ASN A 184 -27.43 -11.28 14.50
N GLU A 185 -27.48 -10.05 13.99
CA GLU A 185 -27.56 -9.79 12.54
C GLU A 185 -26.39 -10.43 11.78
N MET A 186 -25.16 -10.32 12.30
CA MET A 186 -23.98 -10.94 11.68
C MET A 186 -24.05 -12.47 11.71
N LEU A 187 -24.50 -13.05 12.82
CA LEU A 187 -24.68 -14.50 12.94
C LEU A 187 -25.73 -15.02 11.94
N GLU A 188 -26.85 -14.30 11.77
CA GLU A 188 -27.85 -14.65 10.75
C GLU A 188 -27.28 -14.59 9.34
N LYS A 189 -26.46 -13.56 9.02
CA LYS A 189 -25.81 -13.45 7.71
C LYS A 189 -24.91 -14.65 7.41
N THR A 190 -24.27 -15.28 8.42
CA THR A 190 -23.41 -16.47 8.20
C THR A 190 -24.17 -17.69 7.66
N ASN A 191 -25.51 -17.72 7.78
CA ASN A 191 -26.35 -18.78 7.22
C ASN A 191 -26.50 -18.68 5.68
N ASN A 192 -26.10 -17.58 5.08
CA ASN A 192 -26.14 -17.39 3.64
C ASN A 192 -25.00 -18.14 2.94
N LYS A 193 -25.31 -19.28 2.33
CA LYS A 193 -24.34 -20.13 1.62
C LYS A 193 -23.73 -19.49 0.37
N ASN A 194 -24.25 -18.37 -0.10
CA ASN A 194 -23.77 -17.68 -1.30
C ASN A 194 -22.71 -16.60 -0.99
N LEU A 195 -22.32 -16.42 0.27
CA LEU A 195 -21.25 -15.48 0.62
C LEU A 195 -19.91 -15.99 0.08
N SER A 196 -19.15 -15.06 -0.50
CA SER A 196 -17.77 -15.36 -0.91
C SER A 196 -16.88 -15.65 0.31
N PRO A 197 -15.72 -16.31 0.12
CA PRO A 197 -14.75 -16.49 1.22
C PRO A 197 -14.30 -15.14 1.81
N GLU A 198 -14.20 -14.08 1.00
CA GLU A 198 -13.89 -12.72 1.47
C GLU A 198 -14.98 -12.17 2.40
N ASP A 199 -16.26 -12.31 2.00
CA ASP A 199 -17.41 -11.88 2.79
C ASP A 199 -17.50 -12.63 4.12
N ASN A 200 -17.33 -13.93 4.08
CA ASN A 200 -17.32 -14.76 5.30
C ASN A 200 -16.18 -14.35 6.25
N SER A 201 -14.98 -14.09 5.71
CA SER A 201 -13.84 -13.65 6.51
C SER A 201 -14.13 -12.32 7.22
N ASN A 202 -14.70 -11.33 6.52
CA ASN A 202 -15.08 -10.04 7.10
C ASN A 202 -16.06 -10.22 8.27
N LEU A 203 -17.09 -11.04 8.08
CA LEU A 203 -18.07 -11.36 9.13
C LEU A 203 -17.42 -12.04 10.33
N TYR A 204 -16.60 -13.07 10.10
CA TYR A 204 -16.01 -13.84 11.19
C TYR A 204 -15.04 -13.00 12.02
N PHE A 205 -14.25 -12.09 11.42
CA PHE A 205 -13.43 -11.14 12.19
C PHE A 205 -14.31 -10.18 13.01
N ALA A 206 -15.42 -9.70 12.45
CA ALA A 206 -16.35 -8.83 13.16
C ALA A 206 -17.05 -9.54 14.34
N ILE A 207 -17.52 -10.76 14.13
CA ILE A 207 -18.12 -11.62 15.18
C ILE A 207 -17.10 -11.93 16.27
N ALA A 208 -15.86 -12.31 15.90
CA ALA A 208 -14.80 -12.57 16.84
C ALA A 208 -14.52 -11.37 17.76
N LYS A 209 -14.52 -10.15 17.17
CA LYS A 209 -14.37 -8.90 17.93
C LYS A 209 -15.55 -8.70 18.90
N ALA A 210 -16.79 -8.97 18.47
CA ALA A 210 -17.97 -8.85 19.31
C ALA A 210 -17.90 -9.78 20.52
N TYR A 211 -17.58 -11.05 20.31
CA TYR A 211 -17.39 -12.02 21.41
C TYR A 211 -16.22 -11.65 22.33
N SER A 212 -15.14 -11.10 21.77
CA SER A 212 -14.01 -10.60 22.58
C SER A 212 -14.43 -9.46 23.52
N ASP A 213 -15.26 -8.53 23.06
CA ASP A 213 -15.78 -7.43 23.89
C ASP A 213 -16.68 -7.92 25.04
N GLN A 214 -17.34 -9.05 24.83
CA GLN A 214 -18.22 -9.72 25.80
C GLN A 214 -17.47 -10.68 26.74
N ASN A 215 -16.12 -10.74 26.66
CA ASN A 215 -15.31 -11.71 27.38
C ASN A 215 -15.63 -13.21 27.05
N GLN A 216 -16.26 -13.47 25.91
CA GLN A 216 -16.51 -14.83 25.42
C GLN A 216 -15.31 -15.29 24.61
N ILE A 217 -14.24 -15.67 25.33
CA ILE A 217 -12.91 -15.89 24.73
C ILE A 217 -12.88 -17.11 23.82
N LYS A 218 -13.61 -18.18 24.18
CA LYS A 218 -13.69 -19.41 23.40
C LYS A 218 -14.35 -19.17 22.05
N GLU A 219 -15.53 -18.55 22.04
CA GLU A 219 -16.28 -18.19 20.84
C GLU A 219 -15.48 -17.24 19.96
N SER A 220 -14.85 -16.23 20.58
CA SER A 220 -13.95 -15.30 19.86
C SER A 220 -12.82 -16.06 19.16
N ALA A 221 -12.17 -17.01 19.84
CA ALA A 221 -11.08 -17.79 19.27
C ALA A 221 -11.54 -18.69 18.10
N GLU A 222 -12.71 -19.36 18.24
CA GLU A 222 -13.29 -20.16 17.16
C GLU A 222 -13.58 -19.35 15.91
N PHE A 223 -14.12 -18.12 16.06
CA PHE A 223 -14.38 -17.24 14.93
C PHE A 223 -13.10 -16.64 14.33
N ILE A 224 -12.05 -16.36 15.13
CA ILE A 224 -10.73 -15.96 14.61
C ILE A 224 -10.14 -17.06 13.73
N ILE A 225 -10.21 -18.33 14.14
CA ILE A 225 -9.72 -19.46 13.37
C ILE A 225 -10.48 -19.54 12.03
N LYS A 226 -11.81 -19.57 12.07
CA LYS A 226 -12.66 -19.59 10.87
C LYS A 226 -12.37 -18.41 9.94
N ALA A 227 -12.19 -17.21 10.49
CA ALA A 227 -11.91 -16.00 9.73
C ALA A 227 -10.59 -16.12 8.93
N ASN A 228 -9.55 -16.60 9.61
CA ASN A 228 -8.23 -16.77 9.00
C ASN A 228 -8.21 -17.92 7.98
N GLU A 229 -8.78 -19.07 8.27
CA GLU A 229 -8.88 -20.18 7.32
C GLU A 229 -9.62 -19.76 6.04
N THR A 230 -10.75 -19.05 6.21
CA THR A 230 -11.54 -18.55 5.08
C THR A 230 -10.79 -17.49 4.29
N LYS A 231 -10.10 -16.55 4.98
CA LYS A 231 -9.26 -15.55 4.31
C LYS A 231 -8.12 -16.21 3.54
N PHE A 232 -7.47 -17.21 4.14
CA PHE A 232 -6.36 -17.91 3.48
C PHE A 232 -6.80 -18.60 2.18
N GLN A 233 -8.02 -19.11 2.10
CA GLN A 233 -8.60 -19.69 0.87
C GLN A 233 -8.69 -18.68 -0.28
N THR A 234 -8.78 -17.37 -0.01
CA THR A 234 -8.78 -16.35 -1.06
C THR A 234 -7.45 -16.21 -1.80
N PHE A 235 -6.38 -16.77 -1.25
CA PHE A 235 -5.03 -16.75 -1.80
C PHE A 235 -4.68 -18.05 -2.52
N GLU A 236 -5.37 -18.38 -3.61
CA GLU A 236 -5.32 -19.67 -4.34
C GLU A 236 -3.90 -20.18 -4.69
N LYS A 237 -2.91 -19.28 -4.76
CA LYS A 237 -1.53 -19.59 -5.17
C LYS A 237 -0.50 -18.88 -4.28
N TYR A 238 -0.74 -18.90 -2.97
CA TYR A 238 0.27 -18.32 -2.07
C TYR A 238 1.56 -19.14 -2.10
N ASP A 239 2.62 -18.53 -2.60
CA ASP A 239 3.95 -19.13 -2.70
C ASP A 239 4.87 -18.60 -1.59
N PHE A 240 4.92 -19.32 -0.46
CA PHE A 240 5.81 -18.97 0.64
C PHE A 240 7.30 -19.14 0.29
N LEU A 241 7.63 -19.97 -0.68
CA LEU A 241 9.02 -20.14 -1.15
C LEU A 241 9.58 -18.83 -1.72
N ASN A 242 8.72 -18.00 -2.32
CA ASN A 242 9.13 -16.68 -2.77
C ASN A 242 9.57 -15.78 -1.60
N GLU A 243 8.86 -15.82 -0.46
CA GLU A 243 9.26 -15.11 0.76
C GLU A 243 10.62 -15.63 1.26
N GLU A 244 10.76 -16.97 1.42
CA GLU A 244 12.03 -17.57 1.86
C GLU A 244 13.21 -17.17 0.97
N ASN A 245 13.01 -17.17 -0.35
CA ASN A 245 14.02 -16.77 -1.32
C ASN A 245 14.41 -15.29 -1.18
N GLN A 246 13.45 -14.40 -0.94
CA GLN A 246 13.74 -12.97 -0.74
C GLN A 246 14.62 -12.77 0.51
N PHE A 247 14.31 -13.40 1.64
CA PHE A 247 15.11 -13.30 2.85
C PHE A 247 16.52 -13.86 2.66
N LYS A 248 16.63 -15.03 2.03
CA LYS A 248 17.93 -15.66 1.71
C LYS A 248 18.78 -14.77 0.82
N GLN A 249 18.19 -14.22 -0.24
CA GLN A 249 18.89 -13.33 -1.18
C GLN A 249 19.39 -12.07 -0.48
N MET A 250 18.60 -11.44 0.38
CA MET A 250 19.06 -10.26 1.13
C MET A 250 20.32 -10.58 1.93
N LYS A 251 20.37 -11.70 2.64
CA LYS A 251 21.58 -12.10 3.38
C LYS A 251 22.76 -12.38 2.45
N GLU A 252 22.55 -13.06 1.33
CA GLU A 252 23.62 -13.36 0.37
C GLU A 252 24.23 -12.10 -0.26
N TYR A 253 23.40 -11.12 -0.66
CA TYR A 253 23.89 -9.86 -1.24
C TYR A 253 24.77 -9.08 -0.26
N PHE A 254 24.42 -9.08 1.02
CA PHE A 254 25.12 -8.29 2.02
C PHE A 254 26.15 -9.09 2.83
N LYS A 255 26.30 -10.41 2.60
CA LYS A 255 27.21 -11.27 3.36
C LYS A 255 28.66 -10.74 3.35
N ASN A 256 29.16 -10.37 2.19
CA ASN A 256 30.53 -9.88 2.00
C ASN A 256 30.59 -8.35 1.81
N PHE A 257 29.45 -7.66 1.88
CA PHE A 257 29.41 -6.21 1.67
C PHE A 257 30.06 -5.47 2.86
N ASN A 258 31.00 -4.56 2.54
CA ASN A 258 31.71 -3.76 3.53
C ASN A 258 31.10 -2.36 3.64
N PHE A 259 30.27 -2.14 4.67
CA PHE A 259 29.63 -0.86 4.94
C PHE A 259 30.62 0.25 5.35
N ASN A 260 31.84 -0.09 5.82
CA ASN A 260 32.87 0.89 6.24
C ASN A 260 33.57 1.56 5.04
N LYS A 261 33.57 0.90 3.86
CA LYS A 261 33.97 1.52 2.59
C LYS A 261 32.86 2.39 1.99
N SER A 262 31.76 2.49 2.70
CA SER A 262 30.60 3.19 2.22
C SER A 262 30.88 4.70 2.19
N TYR A 263 30.88 5.17 1.04
CA TYR A 263 30.42 6.44 0.52
C TYR A 263 30.19 7.51 1.60
N GLN A 264 31.20 8.33 1.79
CA GLN A 264 31.00 9.66 2.39
C GLN A 264 29.92 10.35 1.55
N SER A 265 28.69 10.33 2.03
CA SER A 265 27.70 11.23 1.51
C SER A 265 27.82 12.50 2.34
N ASP A 266 28.09 13.63 1.71
CA ASP A 266 27.96 14.96 2.28
C ASP A 266 26.51 15.28 2.71
N ASN A 267 25.69 14.25 2.82
CA ASN A 267 24.25 14.35 3.02
C ASN A 267 23.92 14.48 4.49
N GLU A 268 23.53 15.65 4.87
CA GLU A 268 22.91 15.99 6.16
C GLU A 268 21.49 15.42 6.33
N ASP A 269 21.06 14.46 5.47
CA ASP A 269 19.71 13.94 5.51
C ASP A 269 19.42 13.18 6.80
N LYS A 270 18.60 13.76 7.61
CA LYS A 270 18.17 13.22 8.91
C LYS A 270 16.94 12.33 8.68
N LEU A 271 17.17 11.05 8.42
CA LEU A 271 16.11 10.05 8.27
C LEU A 271 16.13 9.09 9.45
N ILE A 272 14.94 8.74 9.94
CA ILE A 272 14.75 7.73 10.98
C ILE A 272 13.80 6.68 10.42
N PHE A 273 14.21 5.42 10.48
CA PHE A 273 13.39 4.27 10.09
C PHE A 273 13.02 3.46 11.32
N VAL A 274 11.72 3.26 11.53
CA VAL A 274 11.18 2.37 12.56
C VAL A 274 10.77 1.07 11.88
N VAL A 275 11.46 -0.02 12.23
CA VAL A 275 11.27 -1.34 11.62
C VAL A 275 10.89 -2.38 12.66
N GLY A 276 10.28 -3.48 12.23
CA GLY A 276 9.90 -4.59 13.09
C GLY A 276 8.77 -5.41 12.49
N LEU A 277 8.24 -6.36 13.24
CA LEU A 277 7.01 -7.03 12.84
C LEU A 277 5.79 -6.09 12.99
N PRO A 278 4.74 -6.25 12.18
CA PRO A 278 3.47 -5.64 12.49
C PRO A 278 3.05 -5.97 13.92
N ARG A 279 2.39 -5.04 14.62
CA ARG A 279 1.92 -5.22 16.01
C ARG A 279 3.01 -5.31 17.09
N SER A 280 4.27 -5.01 16.77
CA SER A 280 5.37 -4.98 17.74
C SER A 280 5.48 -3.65 18.52
N GLY A 281 4.58 -2.69 18.32
CA GLY A 281 4.62 -1.38 18.98
C GLY A 281 5.18 -0.24 18.10
N THR A 282 5.46 -0.50 16.84
CA THR A 282 6.00 0.48 15.87
C THR A 282 5.15 1.74 15.79
N THR A 283 3.81 1.61 15.82
CA THR A 283 2.89 2.76 15.75
C THR A 283 3.01 3.66 17.00
N LEU A 284 3.09 3.08 18.18
CA LEU A 284 3.26 3.86 19.42
C LEU A 284 4.57 4.64 19.40
N LEU A 285 5.67 3.97 19.03
CA LEU A 285 6.97 4.62 18.92
C LEU A 285 6.97 5.74 17.87
N HIS A 286 6.35 5.51 16.73
CA HIS A 286 6.17 6.51 15.68
C HIS A 286 5.40 7.75 16.18
N GLN A 287 4.34 7.57 16.96
CA GLN A 287 3.58 8.68 17.54
C GLN A 287 4.40 9.46 18.56
N ILE A 288 5.16 8.77 19.42
CA ILE A 288 6.01 9.41 20.43
C ILE A 288 7.09 10.28 19.74
N ILE A 289 7.83 9.71 18.78
CA ILE A 289 8.89 10.45 18.08
C ILE A 289 8.29 11.54 17.18
N GLY A 290 7.17 11.22 16.50
CA GLY A 290 6.47 12.14 15.61
C GLY A 290 5.82 13.34 16.30
N ALA A 291 5.65 13.30 17.63
CA ALA A 291 5.16 14.43 18.40
C ALA A 291 6.17 15.60 18.47
N HIS A 292 7.46 15.36 18.15
CA HIS A 292 8.48 16.39 18.15
C HIS A 292 8.31 17.35 16.97
N SER A 293 8.36 18.66 17.21
CA SER A 293 8.09 19.72 16.22
C SER A 293 8.98 19.66 14.96
N ASN A 294 10.23 19.19 15.09
CA ASN A 294 11.17 19.07 13.98
C ASN A 294 11.08 17.74 13.23
N VAL A 295 10.14 16.86 13.60
CA VAL A 295 9.93 15.56 12.95
C VAL A 295 8.69 15.63 12.08
N PHE A 296 8.79 15.09 10.88
CA PHE A 296 7.65 14.73 10.03
C PHE A 296 7.45 13.23 10.10
N ALA A 297 6.34 12.80 10.65
CA ALA A 297 5.95 11.41 10.75
C ALA A 297 5.32 10.94 9.43
N ALA A 298 6.09 10.22 8.60
CA ALA A 298 5.66 9.76 7.28
C ALA A 298 4.75 8.52 7.31
N ASP A 299 4.56 7.93 8.50
CA ASP A 299 3.80 6.70 8.76
C ASP A 299 4.29 5.49 7.93
N GLU A 300 3.41 4.63 7.45
CA GLU A 300 3.76 3.45 6.62
C GLU A 300 4.02 3.86 5.18
N SER A 301 5.20 4.47 4.97
CA SER A 301 5.59 4.98 3.64
C SER A 301 5.91 3.85 2.66
N VAL A 302 5.25 3.87 1.52
CA VAL A 302 5.50 2.93 0.41
C VAL A 302 6.69 3.32 -0.48
N ILE A 303 7.36 4.43 -0.17
CA ILE A 303 8.38 5.04 -1.04
C ILE A 303 9.57 4.10 -1.22
N LEU A 304 10.16 3.64 -0.12
CA LEU A 304 11.40 2.85 -0.17
C LEU A 304 11.19 1.52 -0.90
N GLU A 305 10.25 0.73 -0.42
CA GLU A 305 9.93 -0.58 -1.01
C GLU A 305 9.48 -0.44 -2.45
N GLY A 306 8.64 0.53 -2.74
CA GLY A 306 8.12 0.75 -4.08
C GLY A 306 9.20 1.17 -5.08
N VAL A 307 10.09 2.09 -4.70
CA VAL A 307 11.23 2.48 -5.55
C VAL A 307 12.15 1.30 -5.79
N PHE A 308 12.48 0.52 -4.76
CA PHE A 308 13.33 -0.65 -4.91
C PHE A 308 12.69 -1.74 -5.77
N ASN A 309 11.42 -2.07 -5.54
CA ASN A 309 10.71 -3.05 -6.35
C ASN A 309 10.57 -2.62 -7.82
N THR A 310 10.47 -1.32 -8.10
CA THR A 310 10.40 -0.80 -9.46
C THR A 310 11.73 -0.87 -10.18
N LYS A 311 12.83 -0.57 -9.49
CA LYS A 311 14.18 -0.52 -10.08
C LYS A 311 14.86 -1.89 -10.06
N PHE A 312 14.63 -2.68 -9.03
CA PHE A 312 15.20 -4.03 -8.86
C PHE A 312 14.13 -5.11 -9.09
N LYS A 313 13.47 -5.06 -10.26
CA LYS A 313 12.33 -5.92 -10.64
C LYS A 313 12.60 -7.42 -10.53
N ASN A 314 13.86 -7.84 -10.50
CA ASN A 314 14.26 -9.23 -10.38
C ASN A 314 15.67 -9.38 -9.78
N THR A 315 16.00 -10.60 -9.39
CA THR A 315 17.31 -11.00 -8.88
C THR A 315 18.48 -10.59 -9.78
N THR A 316 18.28 -10.56 -11.09
CA THR A 316 19.31 -10.17 -12.06
C THR A 316 19.66 -8.70 -11.94
N ALA A 317 18.64 -7.82 -11.82
CA ALA A 317 18.87 -6.38 -11.64
C ALA A 317 19.57 -6.08 -10.29
N ILE A 318 19.22 -6.80 -9.23
CA ILE A 318 19.91 -6.68 -7.93
C ILE A 318 21.36 -7.19 -8.04
N LYS A 319 21.59 -8.35 -8.65
CA LYS A 319 22.95 -8.87 -8.89
C LYS A 319 23.79 -7.92 -9.73
N GLN A 320 23.21 -7.34 -10.78
CA GLN A 320 23.90 -6.33 -11.59
C GLN A 320 24.29 -5.11 -10.76
N PHE A 321 23.40 -4.62 -9.89
CA PHE A 321 23.69 -3.52 -8.98
C PHE A 321 24.90 -3.81 -8.07
N PHE A 322 25.00 -5.01 -7.49
CA PHE A 322 26.09 -5.40 -6.61
C PHE A 322 27.39 -5.79 -7.35
N ASN A 323 27.29 -6.21 -8.63
CA ASN A 323 28.46 -6.54 -9.46
C ASN A 323 29.13 -5.30 -10.05
N LEU A 324 28.50 -4.12 -9.96
CA LEU A 324 29.12 -2.85 -10.29
C LEU A 324 29.99 -2.41 -9.09
N GLU A 325 31.31 -2.70 -9.14
CA GLU A 325 32.24 -2.13 -8.17
C GLU A 325 33.19 -1.14 -8.89
N PRO A 326 33.13 0.14 -8.54
CA PRO A 326 32.23 0.76 -7.59
C PRO A 326 30.79 0.79 -8.12
N ILE A 327 29.79 0.68 -7.21
CA ILE A 327 28.37 0.85 -7.58
C ILE A 327 28.23 2.12 -8.43
N ASP A 328 27.62 1.99 -9.61
CA ASP A 328 27.47 3.11 -10.55
C ASP A 328 26.92 4.35 -9.82
N SER A 329 27.76 5.37 -9.72
CA SER A 329 27.47 6.60 -8.99
C SER A 329 26.19 7.28 -9.51
N LYS A 330 25.89 7.13 -10.80
CA LYS A 330 24.68 7.67 -11.44
C LYS A 330 23.44 6.94 -10.97
N ILE A 331 23.43 5.61 -10.99
CA ILE A 331 22.30 4.80 -10.52
C ILE A 331 22.04 5.11 -9.05
N LYS A 332 23.09 5.19 -8.24
CA LYS A 332 22.99 5.54 -6.83
C LYS A 332 22.40 6.93 -6.64
N SER A 333 22.91 7.92 -7.35
CA SER A 333 22.44 9.31 -7.29
C SER A 333 20.97 9.44 -7.72
N ASP A 334 20.59 8.78 -8.81
CA ASP A 334 19.20 8.83 -9.32
C ASP A 334 18.21 8.22 -8.31
N LEU A 335 18.54 7.07 -7.73
CA LEU A 335 17.70 6.43 -6.70
C LEU A 335 17.64 7.26 -5.42
N TYR A 336 18.78 7.74 -4.94
CA TYR A 336 18.84 8.61 -3.79
C TYR A 336 17.98 9.86 -3.98
N ASN A 337 18.13 10.55 -5.12
CA ASN A 337 17.37 11.76 -5.41
C ASN A 337 15.86 11.48 -5.49
N LEU A 338 15.46 10.38 -6.11
CA LEU A 338 14.05 9.98 -6.19
C LEU A 338 13.46 9.72 -4.80
N ILE A 339 14.14 8.96 -3.95
CA ILE A 339 13.68 8.67 -2.60
C ILE A 339 13.64 9.95 -1.77
N LYS A 340 14.71 10.75 -1.81
CA LYS A 340 14.83 12.02 -1.08
C LYS A 340 13.75 13.01 -1.49
N GLN A 341 13.52 13.18 -2.79
CA GLN A 341 12.49 14.07 -3.32
C GLN A 341 11.11 13.71 -2.76
N ASN A 342 10.77 12.44 -2.75
CA ASN A 342 9.48 12.00 -2.25
C ASN A 342 9.35 12.19 -0.72
N TYR A 343 10.38 11.87 0.06
CA TYR A 343 10.34 12.11 1.50
C TYR A 343 10.28 13.60 1.89
N LYS A 344 10.98 14.44 1.12
CA LYS A 344 11.07 15.89 1.44
C LYS A 344 10.07 16.75 0.67
N MET A 345 9.23 16.17 -0.16
CA MET A 345 8.32 16.88 -1.06
C MET A 345 7.50 17.97 -0.37
N HIS A 346 7.09 17.76 0.87
CA HIS A 346 6.26 18.71 1.62
C HIS A 346 6.91 19.23 2.92
N HIS A 347 8.05 18.68 3.34
CA HIS A 347 8.72 19.02 4.60
C HIS A 347 10.25 19.05 4.45
N PRO A 348 10.82 19.95 3.64
CA PRO A 348 12.24 19.94 3.26
C PRO A 348 13.19 20.08 4.46
N ASN A 349 12.75 20.74 5.53
CA ASN A 349 13.60 21.09 6.68
C ASN A 349 13.37 20.18 7.90
N LYS A 350 12.47 19.19 7.83
CA LYS A 350 12.19 18.29 8.95
C LYS A 350 12.98 16.98 8.85
N ILE A 351 13.18 16.36 10.02
CA ILE A 351 13.60 14.97 10.12
C ILE A 351 12.43 14.11 9.65
N VAL A 352 12.64 13.24 8.67
CA VAL A 352 11.59 12.32 8.21
C VAL A 352 11.66 11.02 9.01
N LEU A 353 10.53 10.67 9.63
CA LEU A 353 10.35 9.43 10.36
C LEU A 353 9.47 8.48 9.54
N ASP A 354 10.09 7.49 8.93
CA ASP A 354 9.40 6.41 8.22
C ASP A 354 9.15 5.23 9.18
N LYS A 355 7.90 4.85 9.34
CA LYS A 355 7.51 3.68 10.13
C LYS A 355 6.84 2.64 9.23
N MET A 356 7.54 2.14 8.23
CA MET A 356 7.15 0.94 7.51
C MET A 356 7.78 -0.27 8.18
N PRO A 357 7.01 -1.10 8.92
CA PRO A 357 7.55 -2.24 9.66
C PRO A 357 8.43 -3.12 8.78
N PHE A 358 8.02 -3.39 7.54
CA PHE A 358 8.71 -4.27 6.59
C PHE A 358 10.00 -3.70 6.01
N ASN A 359 10.35 -2.45 6.27
CA ASN A 359 11.65 -1.88 5.88
C ASN A 359 12.84 -2.61 6.50
N PHE A 360 12.62 -3.54 7.43
CA PHE A 360 13.67 -4.44 7.91
C PHE A 360 14.30 -5.28 6.78
N LYS A 361 13.55 -5.59 5.72
CA LYS A 361 14.07 -6.27 4.52
C LYS A 361 15.10 -5.41 3.79
N TRP A 362 14.99 -4.09 3.87
CA TRP A 362 15.76 -3.12 3.08
C TRP A 362 16.88 -2.42 3.85
N ILE A 363 17.20 -2.85 5.10
CA ILE A 363 18.19 -2.20 5.97
C ILE A 363 19.55 -2.02 5.26
N GLY A 364 20.03 -3.03 4.51
CA GLY A 364 21.28 -2.93 3.77
C GLY A 364 21.25 -1.83 2.71
N PHE A 365 20.15 -1.72 1.95
CA PHE A 365 19.98 -0.65 0.96
C PHE A 365 19.82 0.72 1.63
N ILE A 366 19.08 0.81 2.74
CA ILE A 366 18.98 2.04 3.53
C ILE A 366 20.38 2.54 3.88
N LYS A 367 21.25 1.66 4.36
CA LYS A 367 22.62 2.02 4.74
C LYS A 367 23.52 2.38 3.56
N ILE A 368 23.26 1.85 2.36
CA ILE A 368 23.98 2.26 1.14
C ILE A 368 23.56 3.67 0.71
N PHE A 369 22.25 3.95 0.69
CA PHE A 369 21.73 5.23 0.17
C PHE A 369 21.73 6.34 1.21
N PHE A 370 21.52 5.98 2.47
CA PHE A 370 21.41 6.90 3.61
C PHE A 370 22.28 6.43 4.78
N PRO A 371 23.62 6.52 4.67
CA PRO A 371 24.53 5.97 5.68
C PRO A 371 24.31 6.54 7.07
N ASN A 372 23.86 7.81 7.15
CA ASN A 372 23.59 8.52 8.41
C ASN A 372 22.16 8.24 8.96
N ALA A 373 21.33 7.50 8.24
CA ALA A 373 19.98 7.15 8.69
C ALA A 373 20.04 6.36 10.01
N LYS A 374 19.15 6.70 10.94
CA LYS A 374 18.95 5.93 12.16
C LYS A 374 17.91 4.86 11.93
N ILE A 375 18.19 3.65 12.40
CA ILE A 375 17.27 2.52 12.31
C ILE A 375 16.90 2.12 13.73
N ILE A 376 15.62 2.14 14.03
CA ILE A 376 15.08 1.75 15.33
C ILE A 376 14.31 0.46 15.15
N HIS A 377 14.78 -0.61 15.76
CA HIS A 377 14.14 -1.91 15.71
C HIS A 377 13.18 -2.07 16.89
N CYS A 378 11.88 -2.14 16.60
CA CYS A 378 10.86 -2.48 17.58
C CYS A 378 10.78 -3.98 17.76
N ASN A 379 11.21 -4.45 18.92
CA ASN A 379 11.13 -5.84 19.34
C ASN A 379 10.15 -6.00 20.50
N ARG A 380 9.27 -7.00 20.43
CA ARG A 380 8.28 -7.37 21.45
C ARG A 380 8.28 -8.88 21.60
N ASN A 381 7.68 -9.39 22.68
CA ASN A 381 7.46 -10.81 22.86
C ASN A 381 6.84 -11.41 21.59
N VAL A 382 7.44 -12.49 21.09
CA VAL A 382 7.11 -13.10 19.81
C VAL A 382 5.70 -13.70 19.81
N GLN A 383 5.31 -14.35 20.91
CA GLN A 383 4.00 -14.99 21.06
C GLN A 383 2.87 -13.95 21.09
N ASP A 384 3.07 -12.85 21.84
CA ASP A 384 2.12 -11.74 21.90
C ASP A 384 1.97 -11.06 20.54
N THR A 385 3.09 -10.92 19.83
CA THR A 385 3.11 -10.31 18.50
C THR A 385 2.39 -11.21 17.49
N ALA A 386 2.70 -12.51 17.49
CA ALA A 386 2.06 -13.49 16.62
C ALA A 386 0.55 -13.56 16.86
N LEU A 387 0.12 -13.65 18.12
CA LEU A 387 -1.30 -13.64 18.46
C LEU A 387 -1.97 -12.32 18.03
N SER A 388 -1.31 -11.20 18.24
CA SER A 388 -1.84 -9.90 17.81
C SER A 388 -1.93 -9.79 16.28
N ILE A 389 -1.00 -10.37 15.52
CA ILE A 389 -1.09 -10.46 14.06
C ILE A 389 -2.28 -11.34 13.68
N TYR A 390 -2.39 -12.53 14.20
CA TYR A 390 -3.42 -13.50 13.85
C TYR A 390 -4.86 -13.03 14.15
N LYS A 391 -5.03 -12.18 15.17
CA LYS A 391 -6.32 -11.57 15.53
C LYS A 391 -6.78 -10.42 14.62
N ASN A 392 -5.96 -9.98 13.70
CA ASN A 392 -6.26 -8.81 12.85
C ASN A 392 -6.37 -9.21 11.38
N LEU A 393 -7.35 -8.65 10.69
CA LEU A 393 -7.49 -8.77 9.25
C LEU A 393 -6.44 -7.89 8.56
N PHE A 394 -5.54 -8.53 7.81
CA PHE A 394 -4.61 -7.87 6.90
C PHE A 394 -5.05 -8.07 5.46
N GLU A 395 -4.86 -7.04 4.65
CA GLU A 395 -5.26 -7.04 3.25
C GLU A 395 -4.08 -7.35 2.31
N GLY A 396 -4.41 -7.94 1.17
CA GLY A 396 -3.47 -8.20 0.08
C GLY A 396 -2.70 -9.52 0.18
N PRO A 397 -2.25 -10.02 -0.98
CA PRO A 397 -1.62 -11.34 -1.09
C PRO A 397 -0.25 -11.42 -0.40
N THR A 398 0.47 -10.31 -0.25
CA THR A 398 1.75 -10.25 0.46
C THR A 398 1.61 -10.48 1.97
N MET A 399 0.37 -10.42 2.49
CA MET A 399 0.06 -10.66 3.89
C MET A 399 -0.59 -12.03 4.15
N ALA A 400 -0.67 -12.90 3.14
CA ALA A 400 -1.31 -14.21 3.26
C ALA A 400 -0.73 -15.08 4.40
N TRP A 401 0.56 -14.95 4.69
CA TRP A 401 1.23 -15.65 5.79
C TRP A 401 0.62 -15.36 7.17
N THR A 402 -0.03 -14.20 7.35
CA THR A 402 -0.67 -13.83 8.63
C THR A 402 -1.90 -14.68 8.94
N ASN A 403 -2.52 -15.29 7.92
CA ASN A 403 -3.75 -16.06 8.03
C ASN A 403 -3.51 -17.57 8.24
N SER A 404 -2.26 -18.01 8.35
CA SER A 404 -1.92 -19.42 8.63
C SER A 404 -0.93 -19.48 9.78
N PRO A 405 -1.24 -20.19 10.89
CA PRO A 405 -0.30 -20.34 12.00
C PRO A 405 1.04 -20.94 11.57
N TYR A 406 1.01 -21.86 10.61
CA TYR A 406 2.20 -22.47 10.03
C TYR A 406 3.10 -21.43 9.31
N TYR A 407 2.53 -20.66 8.40
CA TYR A 407 3.30 -19.65 7.66
C TYR A 407 3.67 -18.44 8.52
N LEU A 408 2.82 -18.06 9.48
CA LEU A 408 3.11 -17.02 10.45
C LEU A 408 4.38 -17.37 11.26
N THR A 409 4.46 -18.59 11.77
CA THR A 409 5.63 -19.09 12.51
C THR A 409 6.87 -19.07 11.64
N LYS A 410 6.79 -19.61 10.42
CA LYS A 410 7.91 -19.59 9.47
C LYS A 410 8.39 -18.17 9.16
N TYR A 411 7.45 -17.23 8.89
CA TYR A 411 7.80 -15.86 8.59
C TYR A 411 8.51 -15.17 9.75
N ILE A 412 8.04 -15.40 10.98
CA ILE A 412 8.69 -14.87 12.19
C ILE A 412 10.12 -15.39 12.33
N HIS A 413 10.37 -16.67 12.05
CA HIS A 413 11.73 -17.23 12.10
C HIS A 413 12.63 -16.58 11.03
N LEU A 414 12.13 -16.41 9.79
CA LEU A 414 12.88 -15.72 8.73
C LEU A 414 13.22 -14.28 9.13
N TYR A 415 12.26 -13.57 9.72
CA TYR A 415 12.45 -12.22 10.23
C TYR A 415 13.52 -12.17 11.33
N GLN A 416 13.45 -13.04 12.34
CA GLN A 416 14.42 -13.08 13.43
C GLN A 416 15.83 -13.37 12.92
N ASP A 417 15.97 -14.32 12.00
CA ASP A 417 17.24 -14.66 11.37
C ASP A 417 17.82 -13.49 10.56
N LEU A 418 16.99 -12.77 9.80
CA LEU A 418 17.44 -11.59 9.06
C LEU A 418 17.80 -10.44 10.01
N MET A 419 17.04 -10.20 11.09
CA MET A 419 17.36 -9.15 12.06
C MET A 419 18.66 -9.44 12.82
N ASN A 420 18.91 -10.71 13.17
CA ASN A 420 20.18 -11.13 13.75
C ASN A 420 21.36 -10.93 12.78
N PHE A 421 21.15 -11.22 11.49
CA PHE A 421 22.13 -10.92 10.46
C PHE A 421 22.45 -9.42 10.41
N TRP A 422 21.45 -8.54 10.38
CA TRP A 422 21.66 -7.09 10.38
C TRP A 422 22.36 -6.60 11.65
N LYS A 423 21.99 -7.10 12.82
CA LYS A 423 22.64 -6.77 14.08
C LYS A 423 24.14 -7.12 14.06
N ASN A 424 24.49 -8.29 13.53
CA ASN A 424 25.87 -8.71 13.43
C ASN A 424 26.68 -7.93 12.38
N LYS A 425 26.01 -7.38 11.36
CA LYS A 425 26.66 -6.65 10.25
C LYS A 425 26.86 -5.16 10.54
N LEU A 426 25.98 -4.56 11.31
CA LEU A 426 25.90 -3.11 11.47
C LEU A 426 26.17 -2.64 12.93
N GLY A 427 26.18 -3.54 13.89
CA GLY A 427 26.37 -3.28 15.31
C GLY A 427 25.03 -3.07 16.04
#